data_7233b1c5d73d36120bae1b3511d05dfc
#
_entry.id   7233b1c5d73d36120bae1b3511d05dfc
#
_cell.length_a   1.000
_cell.length_b   1.000
_cell.length_c   1.000
_cell.angle_alpha   90.00
_cell.angle_beta   90.00
_cell.angle_gamma   90.00
#
_symmetry.space_group_name_H-M   'P 1'
#
loop_
_entity.id
_entity.type
_entity.pdbx_description
1 polymer ?
#
loop_
_entity_poly.entity_id
_entity_poly.type
_entity_poly.pdbx_seq_one_letter_code
_entity_poly.pdbx_strand_id
1 'polypeptide(L)'
;MNCSQGAYGFRITGLPDAGSLLAAASPDWPSVALSLDLGELEADDEHLDDDRARLHLRTGGWIELEREPGRARYVVPAPLSADALVHPYLAPAAAVFAHWHGREGVHGGALALGNTAWGVVGDRVGGKSSLLAALAASGTDVVCDDVLVVDGQTVYTGPRIVDLREDAAVALGVGEAVADAGARERWRLRLPALDRPLRLGGWLFTEWSGDLALRRLAASETLPRLYRNRSITIPPRNPAAFLQLSALPAWELRRPRSWASLPETLELVLGTLADA
;
A
#
# COMPACT_ATOMS: atom_id res chain seq x y z
N MET A 1 -0.73 28.80 -4.69
CA MET A 1 -1.41 28.12 -3.59
C MET A 1 -0.72 26.79 -3.40
N ASN A 2 -0.03 26.56 -2.27
CA ASN A 2 0.55 25.25 -1.99
C ASN A 2 -0.62 24.26 -1.78
N CYS A 3 -0.87 23.40 -2.77
CA CYS A 3 -1.80 22.29 -2.57
C CYS A 3 -1.28 21.40 -1.44
N SER A 4 -2.11 21.12 -0.45
CA SER A 4 -1.78 20.16 0.59
C SER A 4 -1.53 18.80 -0.05
N GLN A 5 -0.45 18.13 0.34
CA GLN A 5 -0.11 16.79 -0.15
C GLN A 5 -0.68 15.71 0.77
N GLY A 6 -1.00 14.54 0.24
CA GLY A 6 -1.53 13.47 1.02
C GLY A 6 -1.38 12.08 0.42
N ALA A 7 -1.55 11.10 1.27
CA ALA A 7 -1.64 9.68 0.92
C ALA A 7 -2.44 8.96 2.00
N TYR A 8 -3.07 7.85 1.65
CA TYR A 8 -3.78 6.98 2.59
C TYR A 8 -4.92 7.65 3.37
N GLY A 9 -5.46 8.77 2.85
CA GLY A 9 -6.49 9.56 3.52
C GLY A 9 -5.96 10.47 4.64
N PHE A 10 -4.67 10.81 4.61
CA PHE A 10 -4.01 11.74 5.52
C PHE A 10 -3.36 12.88 4.75
N ARG A 11 -3.44 14.10 5.30
CA ARG A 11 -2.62 15.22 4.85
C ARG A 11 -1.23 15.07 5.45
N ILE A 12 -0.23 15.04 4.60
CA ILE A 12 1.15 14.82 5.01
C ILE A 12 1.89 16.17 4.99
N THR A 13 2.53 16.51 6.09
CA THR A 13 3.38 17.70 6.22
C THR A 13 4.79 17.29 6.66
N GLY A 14 5.77 18.17 6.48
CA GLY A 14 7.16 17.87 6.83
C GLY A 14 7.98 17.18 5.73
N LEU A 15 7.42 17.03 4.53
CA LEU A 15 8.09 16.47 3.36
C LEU A 15 8.06 17.46 2.17
N PRO A 16 8.86 18.54 2.20
CA PRO A 16 8.77 19.60 1.20
C PRO A 16 9.05 19.14 -0.23
N ASP A 17 9.87 18.11 -0.44
CA ASP A 17 10.31 17.63 -1.75
C ASP A 17 9.54 16.42 -2.28
N ALA A 18 8.52 15.95 -1.54
CA ALA A 18 7.76 14.76 -1.90
C ALA A 18 6.57 15.03 -2.86
N GLY A 19 6.39 16.26 -3.32
CA GLY A 19 5.21 16.70 -4.07
C GLY A 19 4.90 15.94 -5.35
N SER A 20 5.90 15.33 -5.97
CA SER A 20 5.69 14.50 -7.18
C SER A 20 5.24 13.08 -6.85
N LEU A 21 5.36 12.63 -5.60
CA LEU A 21 5.06 11.26 -5.15
C LEU A 21 3.75 11.16 -4.36
N LEU A 22 3.24 12.28 -3.86
CA LEU A 22 1.99 12.35 -3.11
C LEU A 22 0.88 12.95 -4.00
N ALA A 23 -0.36 12.58 -3.73
CA ALA A 23 -1.53 13.19 -4.38
C ALA A 23 -1.96 14.47 -3.67
N ALA A 24 -2.91 15.20 -4.26
CA ALA A 24 -3.59 16.30 -3.57
C ALA A 24 -4.41 15.77 -2.40
N ALA A 25 -4.25 16.38 -1.23
CA ALA A 25 -5.01 15.99 -0.04
C ALA A 25 -6.33 16.76 0.05
N SER A 26 -7.41 16.06 0.46
CA SER A 26 -8.63 16.74 0.86
C SER A 26 -8.42 17.59 2.12
N PRO A 27 -9.04 18.77 2.22
CA PRO A 27 -9.00 19.59 3.44
C PRO A 27 -9.53 18.86 4.69
N ASP A 28 -10.44 17.92 4.51
CA ASP A 28 -11.09 17.17 5.60
C ASP A 28 -10.25 15.98 6.11
N TRP A 29 -9.14 15.67 5.43
CA TRP A 29 -8.28 14.58 5.89
C TRP A 29 -7.51 14.96 7.15
N PRO A 30 -7.39 14.06 8.13
CA PRO A 30 -6.53 14.26 9.29
C PRO A 30 -5.10 14.60 8.86
N SER A 31 -4.43 15.45 9.62
CA SER A 31 -3.06 15.87 9.33
C SER A 31 -2.06 14.98 10.07
N VAL A 32 -1.00 14.58 9.39
CA VAL A 32 0.15 13.90 9.96
C VAL A 32 1.42 14.67 9.64
N ALA A 33 2.10 15.14 10.67
CA ALA A 33 3.38 15.83 10.56
C ALA A 33 4.52 14.82 10.66
N LEU A 34 5.37 14.77 9.64
CA LEU A 34 6.56 13.93 9.61
C LEU A 34 7.78 14.75 10.03
N SER A 35 8.63 14.15 10.86
CA SER A 35 9.95 14.69 11.21
C SER A 35 11.00 13.60 11.14
N LEU A 36 12.25 13.99 10.87
CA LEU A 36 13.39 13.10 10.77
C LEU A 36 14.50 13.60 11.70
N ASP A 37 14.93 12.74 12.60
CA ASP A 37 16.05 12.99 13.48
C ASP A 37 17.13 11.94 13.27
N LEU A 38 18.37 12.37 13.39
CA LEU A 38 19.51 11.46 13.45
C LEU A 38 19.77 11.08 14.91
N GLY A 39 19.86 9.79 15.18
CA GLY A 39 20.06 9.27 16.53
C GLY A 39 20.78 7.94 16.53
N GLU A 40 21.39 7.63 17.67
CA GLU A 40 21.94 6.31 17.95
C GLU A 40 20.78 5.33 18.21
N LEU A 41 20.99 4.08 17.85
CA LEU A 41 19.99 3.03 17.99
C LEU A 41 20.03 2.49 19.43
N GLU A 42 19.22 3.03 20.32
CA GLU A 42 18.93 2.38 21.58
C GLU A 42 17.90 1.28 21.36
N ALA A 43 18.11 0.11 21.96
CA ALA A 43 17.20 -1.02 21.84
C ALA A 43 16.02 -0.82 22.82
N ASP A 44 15.02 -0.11 22.36
CA ASP A 44 13.73 -0.01 23.03
C ASP A 44 12.71 -0.95 22.39
N ASP A 45 11.71 -1.39 23.14
CA ASP A 45 10.71 -2.35 22.68
C ASP A 45 9.70 -1.71 21.70
N GLU A 46 9.33 -2.46 20.68
CA GLU A 46 8.18 -2.12 19.85
C GLU A 46 6.89 -2.11 20.69
N HIS A 47 6.08 -1.09 20.53
CA HIS A 47 4.75 -1.03 21.13
C HIS A 47 3.75 -0.38 20.20
N LEU A 48 2.48 -0.72 20.39
CA LEU A 48 1.35 -0.09 19.74
C LEU A 48 0.16 -0.11 20.69
N ASP A 49 -0.20 1.06 21.19
CA ASP A 49 -1.37 1.29 22.02
C ASP A 49 -2.38 2.22 21.33
N ASP A 50 -3.35 2.75 22.09
CA ASP A 50 -4.44 3.57 21.55
C ASP A 50 -4.00 4.95 21.06
N ASP A 51 -2.88 5.48 21.55
CA ASP A 51 -2.46 6.87 21.29
C ASP A 51 -1.01 6.99 20.85
N ARG A 52 -0.18 5.98 21.11
CA ARG A 52 1.25 5.96 20.79
C ARG A 52 1.68 4.64 20.18
N ALA A 53 2.71 4.73 19.36
CA ALA A 53 3.37 3.54 18.83
C ALA A 53 4.85 3.81 18.60
N ARG A 54 5.64 2.76 18.72
CA ARG A 54 7.04 2.71 18.26
C ARG A 54 7.21 1.47 17.41
N LEU A 55 7.70 1.65 16.20
CA LEU A 55 7.94 0.59 15.23
C LEU A 55 9.41 0.59 14.81
N HIS A 56 10.03 -0.57 14.76
CA HIS A 56 11.37 -0.69 14.23
C HIS A 56 11.41 -0.58 12.70
N LEU A 57 12.42 0.13 12.20
CA LEU A 57 12.73 0.20 10.78
C LEU A 57 13.73 -0.89 10.40
N ARG A 58 13.49 -1.54 9.26
CA ARG A 58 14.38 -2.61 8.78
C ARG A 58 15.80 -2.17 8.45
N THR A 59 16.00 -0.89 8.20
CA THR A 59 17.29 -0.27 7.90
C THR A 59 18.01 0.24 9.14
N GLY A 60 17.46 -0.04 10.31
CA GLY A 60 17.87 0.51 11.58
C GLY A 60 17.09 1.79 11.94
N GLY A 61 16.92 2.02 13.23
CA GLY A 61 16.09 3.09 13.76
C GLY A 61 14.63 2.69 13.98
N TRP A 62 13.81 3.66 14.28
CA TRP A 62 12.40 3.47 14.60
C TRP A 62 11.54 4.64 14.13
N ILE A 63 10.24 4.43 14.15
CA ILE A 63 9.23 5.47 13.98
C ILE A 63 8.49 5.60 15.31
N GLU A 64 8.46 6.78 15.88
CA GLU A 64 7.58 7.15 16.98
C GLU A 64 6.33 7.82 16.44
N LEU A 65 5.18 7.31 16.85
CA LEU A 65 3.89 7.77 16.37
C LEU A 65 3.07 8.29 17.55
N GLU A 66 2.45 9.44 17.37
CA GLU A 66 1.49 10.04 18.31
C GLU A 66 0.19 10.32 17.55
N ARG A 67 -0.91 9.74 18.05
CA ARG A 67 -2.23 9.92 17.45
C ARG A 67 -2.66 11.38 17.44
N GLU A 68 -2.54 12.04 18.57
CA GLU A 68 -2.77 13.47 18.75
C GLU A 68 -1.46 14.16 19.16
N PRO A 69 -0.96 15.12 18.39
CA PRO A 69 -1.60 15.90 17.32
C PRO A 69 -1.46 15.33 15.90
N GLY A 70 -1.19 14.04 15.72
CA GLY A 70 -0.89 13.43 14.42
C GLY A 70 0.57 13.64 14.02
N ARG A 71 1.50 12.94 14.68
CA ARG A 71 2.94 13.07 14.47
C ARG A 71 3.58 11.72 14.20
N ALA A 72 4.48 11.69 13.21
CA ALA A 72 5.38 10.58 12.96
C ALA A 72 6.83 11.09 12.96
N ARG A 73 7.60 10.69 13.97
CA ARG A 73 9.01 11.05 14.13
C ARG A 73 9.86 9.85 13.77
N TYR A 74 10.66 9.99 12.74
CA TYR A 74 11.63 8.99 12.30
C TYR A 74 12.96 9.26 12.96
N VAL A 75 13.50 8.28 13.70
CA VAL A 75 14.83 8.33 14.29
C VAL A 75 15.68 7.29 13.58
N VAL A 76 16.69 7.74 12.86
CA VAL A 76 17.48 6.90 11.94
C VAL A 76 18.98 7.16 12.10
N PRO A 77 19.84 6.16 11.82
CA PRO A 77 21.29 6.30 11.95
C PRO A 77 21.93 7.14 10.83
N ALA A 78 21.22 7.29 9.70
CA ALA A 78 21.69 8.06 8.54
C ALA A 78 20.54 8.83 7.91
N PRO A 79 20.79 9.99 7.25
CA PRO A 79 19.76 10.78 6.61
C PRO A 79 18.97 9.94 5.59
N LEU A 80 17.65 10.12 5.55
CA LEU A 80 16.77 9.58 4.51
C LEU A 80 16.34 10.69 3.56
N SER A 81 16.27 10.38 2.28
CA SER A 81 15.67 11.27 1.30
C SER A 81 14.15 11.37 1.49
N ALA A 82 13.52 12.44 0.98
CA ALA A 82 12.07 12.56 0.96
C ALA A 82 11.41 11.37 0.22
N ASP A 83 12.03 10.90 -0.84
CA ASP A 83 11.59 9.73 -1.61
C ASP A 83 11.58 8.45 -0.76
N ALA A 84 12.61 8.23 0.07
CA ALA A 84 12.67 7.10 0.98
C ALA A 84 11.63 7.22 2.10
N LEU A 85 11.40 8.41 2.65
CA LEU A 85 10.34 8.65 3.65
C LEU A 85 8.95 8.38 3.09
N VAL A 86 8.68 8.74 1.82
CA VAL A 86 7.41 8.43 1.16
C VAL A 86 7.24 6.92 0.95
N HIS A 87 8.30 6.23 0.55
CA HIS A 87 8.28 4.78 0.40
C HIS A 87 9.69 4.19 0.57
N PRO A 88 9.87 3.23 1.47
CA PRO A 88 8.84 2.41 2.13
C PRO A 88 8.36 2.91 3.51
N TYR A 89 8.86 4.04 4.01
CA TYR A 89 8.72 4.37 5.43
C TYR A 89 7.38 5.00 5.82
N LEU A 90 6.64 5.61 4.89
CA LEU A 90 5.31 6.16 5.19
C LEU A 90 4.25 5.06 5.42
N ALA A 91 4.37 3.92 4.74
CA ALA A 91 3.38 2.85 4.78
C ALA A 91 3.13 2.27 6.20
N PRO A 92 4.15 1.94 7.02
CA PRO A 92 3.95 1.51 8.41
C PRO A 92 3.25 2.56 9.27
N ALA A 93 3.65 3.82 9.15
CA ALA A 93 3.01 4.92 9.89
C ALA A 93 1.55 5.07 9.47
N ALA A 94 1.27 5.05 8.16
CA ALA A 94 -0.10 5.14 7.64
C ALA A 94 -0.99 3.99 8.12
N ALA A 95 -0.46 2.77 8.25
CA ALA A 95 -1.20 1.61 8.77
C ALA A 95 -1.64 1.83 10.24
N VAL A 96 -0.76 2.38 11.08
CA VAL A 96 -1.08 2.71 12.48
C VAL A 96 -2.10 3.84 12.57
N PHE A 97 -1.88 4.94 11.84
CA PHE A 97 -2.85 6.04 11.82
C PHE A 97 -4.21 5.59 11.28
N ALA A 98 -4.24 4.77 10.23
CA ALA A 98 -5.48 4.19 9.72
C ALA A 98 -6.22 3.43 10.82
N HIS A 99 -5.53 2.56 11.55
CA HIS A 99 -6.10 1.84 12.68
C HIS A 99 -6.66 2.79 13.75
N TRP A 100 -5.89 3.78 14.19
CA TRP A 100 -6.34 4.75 15.19
C TRP A 100 -7.57 5.54 14.77
N HIS A 101 -7.76 5.75 13.46
CA HIS A 101 -8.94 6.39 12.89
C HIS A 101 -10.07 5.40 12.52
N GLY A 102 -10.00 4.14 12.97
CA GLY A 102 -11.03 3.14 12.72
C GLY A 102 -11.08 2.62 11.29
N ARG A 103 -10.04 2.87 10.50
CA ARG A 103 -9.85 2.38 9.14
C ARG A 103 -9.06 1.07 9.14
N GLU A 104 -9.15 0.31 8.06
CA GLU A 104 -8.37 -0.90 7.90
C GLU A 104 -7.19 -0.69 6.95
N GLY A 105 -6.01 -1.11 7.39
CA GLY A 105 -4.82 -1.22 6.56
C GLY A 105 -4.57 -2.67 6.16
N VAL A 106 -4.50 -2.94 4.86
CA VAL A 106 -4.21 -4.27 4.31
C VAL A 106 -2.89 -4.25 3.58
N HIS A 107 -2.00 -5.22 3.86
CA HIS A 107 -0.75 -5.40 3.13
C HIS A 107 -1.04 -5.88 1.70
N GLY A 108 -1.06 -4.95 0.79
CA GLY A 108 -1.40 -5.13 -0.61
C GLY A 108 -1.44 -3.81 -1.33
N GLY A 109 -1.92 -3.84 -2.55
CA GLY A 109 -2.17 -2.63 -3.32
C GLY A 109 -3.56 -2.65 -3.90
N ALA A 110 -3.83 -1.73 -4.82
CA ALA A 110 -5.10 -1.71 -5.53
C ALA A 110 -4.95 -1.17 -6.94
N LEU A 111 -5.75 -1.71 -7.85
CA LEU A 111 -5.99 -1.16 -9.18
C LEU A 111 -7.37 -0.51 -9.24
N ALA A 112 -7.62 0.35 -10.21
CA ALA A 112 -8.91 0.95 -10.46
C ALA A 112 -9.43 0.61 -11.87
N LEU A 113 -10.70 0.21 -11.94
CA LEU A 113 -11.46 0.09 -13.18
C LEU A 113 -12.64 1.08 -13.11
N GLY A 114 -12.54 2.15 -13.87
CA GLY A 114 -13.48 3.26 -13.75
C GLY A 114 -13.45 3.88 -12.33
N ASN A 115 -14.60 3.86 -11.65
CA ASN A 115 -14.74 4.40 -10.29
C ASN A 115 -14.63 3.32 -9.18
N THR A 116 -14.26 2.10 -9.54
CA THR A 116 -14.18 0.97 -8.62
C THR A 116 -12.74 0.55 -8.43
N ALA A 117 -12.29 0.46 -7.18
CA ALA A 117 -11.00 -0.09 -6.81
C ALA A 117 -11.11 -1.59 -6.50
N TRP A 118 -10.10 -2.34 -6.90
CA TRP A 118 -9.93 -3.75 -6.58
C TRP A 118 -8.65 -3.94 -5.76
N GLY A 119 -8.79 -4.41 -4.53
CA GLY A 119 -7.65 -4.68 -3.65
C GLY A 119 -6.86 -5.90 -4.13
N VAL A 120 -5.56 -5.76 -4.33
CA VAL A 120 -4.64 -6.83 -4.72
C VAL A 120 -3.86 -7.27 -3.50
N VAL A 121 -4.16 -8.46 -3.01
CA VAL A 121 -3.66 -8.99 -1.74
C VAL A 121 -2.95 -10.32 -1.98
N GLY A 122 -2.01 -10.67 -1.12
CA GLY A 122 -1.29 -11.96 -1.20
C GLY A 122 -0.02 -11.93 -0.36
N ASP A 123 0.61 -13.07 -0.23
CA ASP A 123 1.82 -13.22 0.57
C ASP A 123 2.97 -12.34 0.08
N ARG A 124 3.99 -12.16 0.93
CA ARG A 124 5.24 -11.53 0.50
C ARG A 124 5.84 -12.30 -0.66
N VAL A 125 6.39 -11.57 -1.62
CA VAL A 125 6.95 -12.15 -2.86
C VAL A 125 5.89 -12.84 -3.74
N GLY A 126 4.60 -12.69 -3.44
CA GLY A 126 3.47 -13.19 -4.24
C GLY A 126 3.23 -12.46 -5.56
N GLY A 127 4.13 -11.52 -5.94
CA GLY A 127 4.09 -10.83 -7.23
C GLY A 127 3.06 -9.70 -7.34
N LYS A 128 2.52 -9.20 -6.23
CA LYS A 128 1.55 -8.08 -6.20
C LYS A 128 2.07 -6.85 -6.94
N SER A 129 3.23 -6.31 -6.51
CA SER A 129 3.82 -5.11 -7.12
C SER A 129 4.16 -5.32 -8.60
N SER A 130 4.64 -6.51 -8.99
CA SER A 130 4.89 -6.83 -10.40
C SER A 130 3.60 -6.87 -11.23
N LEU A 131 2.50 -7.39 -10.66
CA LEU A 131 1.19 -7.39 -11.31
C LEU A 131 0.66 -5.95 -11.45
N LEU A 132 0.74 -5.14 -10.38
CA LEU A 132 0.31 -3.74 -10.40
C LEU A 132 1.13 -2.91 -11.40
N ALA A 133 2.45 -3.11 -11.45
CA ALA A 133 3.30 -2.43 -12.42
C ALA A 133 2.97 -2.83 -13.88
N ALA A 134 2.68 -4.11 -14.13
CA ALA A 134 2.27 -4.56 -15.44
C ALA A 134 0.90 -3.99 -15.85
N LEU A 135 -0.05 -3.91 -14.93
CA LEU A 135 -1.34 -3.25 -15.12
C LEU A 135 -1.16 -1.76 -15.41
N ALA A 136 -0.30 -1.07 -14.65
CA ALA A 136 0.02 0.33 -14.91
C ALA A 136 0.65 0.54 -16.29
N ALA A 137 1.59 -0.33 -16.68
CA ALA A 137 2.22 -0.30 -18.01
C ALA A 137 1.22 -0.55 -19.15
N SER A 138 0.14 -1.29 -18.90
CA SER A 138 -0.96 -1.50 -19.86
C SER A 138 -2.02 -0.40 -19.85
N GLY A 139 -1.83 0.66 -19.04
CA GLY A 139 -2.74 1.80 -18.97
C GLY A 139 -3.85 1.69 -17.92
N THR A 140 -3.79 0.69 -17.03
CA THR A 140 -4.73 0.56 -15.91
C THR A 140 -4.28 1.46 -14.76
N ASP A 141 -5.19 2.21 -14.16
CA ASP A 141 -4.91 3.04 -12.99
C ASP A 141 -4.54 2.16 -11.78
N VAL A 142 -3.42 2.49 -11.13
CA VAL A 142 -3.01 1.88 -9.86
C VAL A 142 -3.20 2.88 -8.73
N VAL A 143 -3.91 2.46 -7.69
CA VAL A 143 -4.35 3.31 -6.58
C VAL A 143 -3.28 3.40 -5.48
N CYS A 144 -2.65 2.29 -5.17
CA CYS A 144 -1.59 2.17 -4.17
C CYS A 144 -0.82 0.87 -4.36
N ASP A 145 0.38 0.81 -3.79
CA ASP A 145 1.16 -0.42 -3.57
C ASP A 145 1.58 -0.47 -2.09
N ASP A 146 1.93 -1.67 -1.60
CA ASP A 146 2.41 -2.00 -0.26
C ASP A 146 1.36 -1.94 0.86
N VAL A 147 0.61 -0.84 1.00
CA VAL A 147 -0.50 -0.71 1.96
C VAL A 147 -1.74 -0.14 1.27
N LEU A 148 -2.85 -0.82 1.42
CA LEU A 148 -4.18 -0.39 1.02
C LEU A 148 -4.94 0.06 2.26
N VAL A 149 -5.32 1.34 2.34
CA VAL A 149 -6.14 1.88 3.44
C VAL A 149 -7.59 2.01 2.98
N VAL A 150 -8.49 1.43 3.79
CA VAL A 150 -9.93 1.36 3.52
C VAL A 150 -10.72 1.90 4.72
N ASP A 151 -11.70 2.76 4.44
CA ASP A 151 -12.67 3.31 5.39
C ASP A 151 -14.08 2.94 4.93
N GLY A 152 -14.73 2.02 5.62
CA GLY A 152 -15.93 1.39 5.09
C GLY A 152 -15.65 0.73 3.74
N GLN A 153 -16.16 1.30 2.66
CA GLN A 153 -15.83 0.89 1.27
C GLN A 153 -15.01 1.95 0.51
N THR A 154 -14.56 3.00 1.16
CA THR A 154 -13.73 4.02 0.53
C THR A 154 -12.27 3.60 0.56
N VAL A 155 -11.63 3.57 -0.62
CA VAL A 155 -10.18 3.33 -0.77
C VAL A 155 -9.48 4.67 -0.94
N TYR A 156 -8.46 4.90 -0.14
CA TYR A 156 -7.62 6.09 -0.26
C TYR A 156 -6.39 5.79 -1.11
N THR A 157 -6.02 6.75 -1.94
CA THR A 157 -4.81 6.65 -2.76
C THR A 157 -3.56 6.63 -1.89
N GLY A 158 -2.62 5.75 -2.21
CA GLY A 158 -1.28 5.73 -1.65
C GLY A 158 -0.32 6.70 -2.37
N PRO A 159 0.97 6.63 -2.08
CA PRO A 159 2.00 7.27 -2.88
C PRO A 159 1.91 6.83 -4.34
N ARG A 160 2.23 7.75 -5.25
CA ARG A 160 2.12 7.57 -6.71
C ARG A 160 3.32 6.78 -7.25
N ILE A 161 3.53 5.59 -6.70
CA ILE A 161 4.67 4.74 -7.04
C ILE A 161 4.35 3.26 -6.89
N VAL A 162 5.08 2.45 -7.66
CA VAL A 162 5.27 1.02 -7.42
C VAL A 162 6.76 0.75 -7.39
N ASP A 163 7.26 0.15 -6.31
CA ASP A 163 8.66 -0.22 -6.20
C ASP A 163 8.86 -1.70 -6.57
N LEU A 164 9.72 -1.93 -7.55
CA LEU A 164 10.04 -3.24 -8.12
C LEU A 164 11.43 -3.71 -7.72
N ARG A 165 11.69 -4.99 -7.87
CA ARG A 165 13.03 -5.53 -7.99
C ARG A 165 13.53 -5.37 -9.42
N GLU A 166 14.82 -5.38 -9.60
CA GLU A 166 15.47 -5.22 -10.91
C GLU A 166 14.94 -6.20 -11.96
N ASP A 167 14.83 -7.49 -11.60
CA ASP A 167 14.32 -8.53 -12.50
C ASP A 167 12.92 -8.22 -13.05
N ALA A 168 12.05 -7.68 -12.19
CA ALA A 168 10.71 -7.28 -12.58
C ALA A 168 10.71 -5.99 -13.42
N ALA A 169 11.52 -5.00 -13.06
CA ALA A 169 11.63 -3.75 -13.81
C ALA A 169 12.18 -3.99 -15.23
N VAL A 170 13.24 -4.80 -15.34
CA VAL A 170 13.84 -5.18 -16.63
C VAL A 170 12.85 -5.96 -17.48
N ALA A 171 12.17 -6.98 -16.91
CA ALA A 171 11.21 -7.79 -17.66
C ALA A 171 10.00 -6.99 -18.15
N LEU A 172 9.57 -5.97 -17.40
CA LEU A 172 8.46 -5.10 -17.77
C LEU A 172 8.90 -3.87 -18.59
N GLY A 173 10.19 -3.57 -18.64
CA GLY A 173 10.71 -2.36 -19.29
C GLY A 173 10.26 -1.06 -18.63
N VAL A 174 10.07 -1.05 -17.30
CA VAL A 174 9.53 0.09 -16.55
C VAL A 174 10.34 0.41 -15.29
N GLY A 175 10.23 1.66 -14.85
CA GLY A 175 10.84 2.13 -13.60
C GLY A 175 12.28 2.59 -13.78
N GLU A 176 12.76 3.33 -12.79
CA GLU A 176 14.12 3.86 -12.70
C GLU A 176 14.77 3.37 -11.40
N ALA A 177 16.06 3.07 -11.44
CA ALA A 177 16.80 2.66 -10.25
C ALA A 177 16.81 3.77 -9.20
N VAL A 178 16.51 3.42 -7.95
CA VAL A 178 16.52 4.35 -6.79
C VAL A 178 17.59 3.89 -5.81
N ALA A 179 18.60 4.76 -5.62
CA ALA A 179 19.79 4.42 -4.83
C ALA A 179 19.53 4.22 -3.33
N ASP A 180 18.52 4.88 -2.73
CA ASP A 180 18.35 4.98 -1.27
C ASP A 180 16.98 4.47 -0.76
N ALA A 181 16.32 3.58 -1.46
CA ALA A 181 15.02 3.06 -1.05
C ALA A 181 15.10 1.92 -0.02
N GLY A 182 15.86 2.12 1.05
CA GLY A 182 16.01 1.12 2.12
C GLY A 182 17.14 0.11 1.86
N ALA A 183 17.16 -1.03 2.58
CA ALA A 183 18.24 -2.02 2.54
C ALA A 183 18.37 -2.83 1.23
N ARG A 184 17.70 -2.44 0.15
CA ARG A 184 17.70 -3.15 -1.14
C ARG A 184 17.61 -2.18 -2.29
N GLU A 185 18.30 -2.49 -3.38
CA GLU A 185 18.08 -1.83 -4.66
C GLU A 185 16.62 -1.94 -5.09
N ARG A 186 16.04 -0.82 -5.49
CA ARG A 186 14.65 -0.70 -5.93
C ARG A 186 14.61 0.02 -7.27
N TRP A 187 13.64 -0.38 -8.07
CA TRP A 187 13.29 0.27 -9.32
C TRP A 187 11.91 0.87 -9.17
N ARG A 188 11.81 2.17 -9.27
CA ARG A 188 10.59 2.93 -9.01
C ARG A 188 9.84 3.27 -10.27
N LEU A 189 8.64 2.74 -10.39
CA LEU A 189 7.68 3.16 -11.40
C LEU A 189 6.82 4.29 -10.80
N ARG A 190 6.85 5.47 -11.42
CA ARG A 190 5.97 6.60 -11.06
C ARG A 190 4.59 6.41 -11.68
N LEU A 191 3.55 6.63 -10.89
CA LEU A 191 2.16 6.50 -11.31
C LEU A 191 1.55 7.86 -11.65
N PRO A 192 0.55 7.94 -12.55
CA PRO A 192 -0.27 9.12 -12.73
C PRO A 192 -0.96 9.56 -11.45
N ALA A 193 -1.37 10.83 -11.38
CA ALA A 193 -2.18 11.31 -10.25
C ALA A 193 -3.58 10.69 -10.29
N LEU A 194 -4.04 10.24 -9.14
CA LEU A 194 -5.39 9.78 -8.92
C LEU A 194 -5.93 10.53 -7.69
N ASP A 195 -6.57 11.68 -7.94
CA ASP A 195 -6.84 12.69 -6.91
C ASP A 195 -8.21 12.49 -6.22
N ARG A 196 -8.73 11.27 -6.22
CA ARG A 196 -10.03 10.96 -5.60
C ARG A 196 -10.00 9.61 -4.88
N PRO A 197 -10.73 9.49 -3.75
CA PRO A 197 -11.07 8.20 -3.18
C PRO A 197 -11.92 7.38 -4.16
N LEU A 198 -11.76 6.07 -4.13
CA LEU A 198 -12.51 5.13 -4.94
C LEU A 198 -13.34 4.20 -4.06
N ARG A 199 -14.42 3.68 -4.60
CA ARG A 199 -15.19 2.64 -3.91
C ARG A 199 -14.51 1.28 -4.10
N LEU A 200 -14.29 0.56 -3.01
CA LEU A 200 -13.82 -0.82 -3.07
C LEU A 200 -14.91 -1.73 -3.62
N GLY A 201 -14.65 -2.34 -4.76
CA GLY A 201 -15.54 -3.33 -5.40
C GLY A 201 -15.30 -4.74 -4.89
N GLY A 202 -14.05 -5.07 -4.53
CA GLY A 202 -13.70 -6.40 -4.07
C GLY A 202 -12.20 -6.64 -4.00
N TRP A 203 -11.83 -7.93 -4.00
CA TRP A 203 -10.50 -8.40 -3.71
C TRP A 203 -9.97 -9.35 -4.78
N LEU A 204 -8.69 -9.23 -5.09
CA LEU A 204 -7.91 -10.13 -5.91
C LEU A 204 -6.76 -10.70 -5.06
N PHE A 205 -6.84 -11.95 -4.68
CA PHE A 205 -5.79 -12.65 -3.94
C PHE A 205 -4.84 -13.34 -4.92
N THR A 206 -3.54 -13.00 -4.88
CA THR A 206 -2.55 -13.56 -5.79
C THR A 206 -1.81 -14.73 -5.18
N GLU A 207 -1.65 -15.81 -5.94
CA GLU A 207 -0.91 -17.00 -5.55
C GLU A 207 -0.10 -17.54 -6.74
N TRP A 208 1.12 -18.02 -6.47
CA TRP A 208 1.92 -18.72 -7.47
C TRP A 208 1.44 -20.16 -7.66
N SER A 209 1.28 -20.57 -8.90
CA SER A 209 0.82 -21.92 -9.30
C SER A 209 1.51 -22.37 -10.59
N GLY A 210 1.36 -23.63 -10.95
CA GLY A 210 1.75 -24.13 -12.29
C GLY A 210 0.81 -23.67 -13.39
N ASP A 211 -0.45 -23.36 -13.04
CA ASP A 211 -1.51 -23.06 -14.00
C ASP A 211 -2.05 -21.64 -13.79
N LEU A 212 -2.55 -21.02 -14.85
CA LEU A 212 -3.29 -19.78 -14.80
C LEU A 212 -4.77 -20.08 -14.57
N ALA A 213 -5.31 -19.56 -13.47
CA ALA A 213 -6.73 -19.68 -13.15
C ALA A 213 -7.21 -18.52 -12.29
N LEU A 214 -8.47 -18.12 -12.45
CA LEU A 214 -9.14 -17.16 -11.61
C LEU A 214 -10.41 -17.81 -11.03
N ARG A 215 -10.45 -17.94 -9.71
CA ARG A 215 -11.53 -18.62 -8.99
C ARG A 215 -12.21 -17.64 -8.04
N ARG A 216 -13.54 -17.60 -8.07
CA ARG A 216 -14.31 -16.82 -7.09
C ARG A 216 -14.18 -17.45 -5.69
N LEU A 217 -13.98 -16.61 -4.67
CA LEU A 217 -13.91 -17.01 -3.27
C LEU A 217 -15.23 -16.77 -2.56
N ALA A 218 -15.57 -17.66 -1.62
CA ALA A 218 -16.63 -17.41 -0.65
C ALA A 218 -16.14 -16.44 0.46
N ALA A 219 -17.06 -15.76 1.14
CA ALA A 219 -16.71 -14.88 2.26
C ALA A 219 -15.96 -15.61 3.39
N SER A 220 -16.27 -16.89 3.62
CA SER A 220 -15.57 -17.75 4.59
C SER A 220 -14.11 -18.03 4.22
N GLU A 221 -13.75 -17.95 2.92
CA GLU A 221 -12.37 -18.08 2.44
C GLU A 221 -11.67 -16.72 2.42
N THR A 222 -12.43 -15.65 2.17
CA THR A 222 -11.93 -14.26 2.09
C THR A 222 -11.51 -13.72 3.45
N LEU A 223 -12.32 -13.92 4.48
CA LEU A 223 -12.09 -13.40 5.82
C LEU A 223 -10.71 -13.80 6.41
N PRO A 224 -10.32 -15.09 6.46
CA PRO A 224 -9.02 -15.45 7.02
C PRO A 224 -7.84 -14.93 6.18
N ARG A 225 -8.01 -14.78 4.87
CA ARG A 225 -7.00 -14.19 3.98
C ARG A 225 -6.80 -12.70 4.25
N LEU A 226 -7.89 -11.94 4.38
CA LEU A 226 -7.83 -10.53 4.73
C LEU A 226 -7.22 -10.33 6.12
N TYR A 227 -7.66 -11.12 7.11
CA TYR A 227 -7.16 -11.02 8.48
C TYR A 227 -5.64 -11.25 8.54
N ARG A 228 -5.12 -12.26 7.84
CA ARG A 228 -3.68 -12.56 7.75
C ARG A 228 -2.88 -11.45 7.09
N ASN A 229 -3.48 -10.74 6.14
CA ASN A 229 -2.83 -9.68 5.38
C ASN A 229 -3.11 -8.28 5.95
N ARG A 230 -3.62 -8.15 7.17
CA ARG A 230 -3.71 -6.85 7.83
C ARG A 230 -2.31 -6.27 8.04
N SER A 231 -2.16 -4.98 7.83
CA SER A 231 -0.85 -4.31 7.96
C SER A 231 -0.38 -4.18 9.40
N ILE A 232 -1.29 -4.37 10.38
CA ILE A 232 -0.99 -4.41 11.81
C ILE A 232 -1.59 -5.67 12.44
N THR A 233 -0.97 -6.18 13.50
CA THR A 233 -1.32 -7.46 14.13
C THR A 233 -2.43 -7.39 15.16
N ILE A 234 -2.74 -6.18 15.69
CA ILE A 234 -3.80 -6.00 16.68
C ILE A 234 -5.20 -6.13 16.04
N PRO A 235 -6.24 -6.52 16.80
CA PRO A 235 -7.59 -6.70 16.26
C PRO A 235 -8.16 -5.43 15.59
N PRO A 236 -9.07 -5.57 14.61
CA PRO A 236 -9.78 -4.44 14.02
C PRO A 236 -10.49 -3.60 15.09
N ARG A 237 -10.40 -2.27 15.01
CA ARG A 237 -11.21 -1.38 15.89
C ARG A 237 -12.70 -1.48 15.59
N ASN A 238 -13.06 -1.78 14.35
CA ASN A 238 -14.43 -2.01 13.92
C ASN A 238 -14.58 -3.41 13.30
N PRO A 239 -14.78 -4.48 14.10
CA PRO A 239 -14.92 -5.82 13.59
C PRO A 239 -16.09 -5.99 12.60
N ALA A 240 -17.19 -5.24 12.79
CA ALA A 240 -18.33 -5.30 11.89
C ALA A 240 -18.00 -4.75 10.51
N ALA A 241 -17.30 -3.62 10.43
CA ALA A 241 -16.82 -3.08 9.16
C ALA A 241 -15.83 -4.03 8.48
N PHE A 242 -14.92 -4.66 9.24
CA PHE A 242 -13.99 -5.65 8.71
C PHE A 242 -14.72 -6.88 8.13
N LEU A 243 -15.76 -7.37 8.79
CA LEU A 243 -16.60 -8.45 8.27
C LEU A 243 -17.30 -8.03 6.97
N GLN A 244 -17.79 -6.80 6.86
CA GLN A 244 -18.38 -6.28 5.62
C GLN A 244 -17.38 -6.28 4.47
N LEU A 245 -16.10 -5.91 4.72
CA LEU A 245 -15.04 -5.98 3.72
C LEU A 245 -14.81 -7.42 3.23
N SER A 246 -14.90 -8.41 4.11
CA SER A 246 -14.74 -9.83 3.73
C SER A 246 -15.92 -10.40 2.93
N ALA A 247 -17.06 -9.74 2.96
CA ALA A 247 -18.24 -10.11 2.18
C ALA A 247 -18.26 -9.54 0.76
N LEU A 248 -17.34 -8.63 0.43
CA LEU A 248 -17.21 -8.12 -0.94
C LEU A 248 -16.80 -9.23 -1.91
N PRO A 249 -17.12 -9.09 -3.21
CA PRO A 249 -16.63 -10.01 -4.23
C PRO A 249 -15.13 -10.26 -4.10
N ALA A 250 -14.71 -11.51 -4.18
CA ALA A 250 -13.31 -11.87 -4.02
C ALA A 250 -12.92 -12.98 -5.01
N TRP A 251 -11.71 -12.87 -5.53
CA TRP A 251 -11.14 -13.76 -6.50
C TRP A 251 -9.75 -14.23 -6.07
N GLU A 252 -9.43 -15.48 -6.34
CA GLU A 252 -8.08 -16.05 -6.22
C GLU A 252 -7.47 -16.16 -7.61
N LEU A 253 -6.42 -15.39 -7.85
CA LEU A 253 -5.61 -15.46 -9.05
C LEU A 253 -4.44 -16.43 -8.79
N ARG A 254 -4.52 -17.60 -9.37
CA ARG A 254 -3.40 -18.55 -9.45
C ARG A 254 -2.70 -18.35 -10.79
N ARG A 255 -1.39 -18.18 -10.78
CA ARG A 255 -0.63 -17.92 -12.01
C ARG A 255 0.78 -18.48 -11.96
N PRO A 256 1.35 -18.86 -13.12
CA PRO A 256 2.75 -19.24 -13.21
C PRO A 256 3.70 -18.09 -12.82
N ARG A 257 4.80 -18.44 -12.21
CA ARG A 257 5.89 -17.49 -11.95
C ARG A 257 6.73 -17.30 -13.22
N SER A 258 6.08 -16.77 -14.25
CA SER A 258 6.66 -16.59 -15.59
C SER A 258 6.22 -15.26 -16.18
N TRP A 259 7.15 -14.51 -16.74
CA TRP A 259 6.84 -13.28 -17.48
C TRP A 259 6.07 -13.56 -18.77
N ALA A 260 6.29 -14.72 -19.40
CA ALA A 260 5.59 -15.11 -20.63
C ALA A 260 4.07 -15.29 -20.42
N SER A 261 3.61 -15.66 -19.21
CA SER A 261 2.18 -15.79 -18.88
C SER A 261 1.51 -14.48 -18.49
N LEU A 262 2.26 -13.39 -18.39
CA LEU A 262 1.75 -12.13 -17.88
C LEU A 262 0.68 -11.49 -18.77
N PRO A 263 0.80 -11.43 -20.10
CA PRO A 263 -0.24 -10.87 -20.98
C PRO A 263 -1.58 -11.57 -20.80
N GLU A 264 -1.62 -12.89 -20.80
CA GLU A 264 -2.82 -13.69 -20.57
C GLU A 264 -3.38 -13.48 -19.16
N THR A 265 -2.50 -13.32 -18.15
CA THR A 265 -2.89 -13.00 -16.78
C THR A 265 -3.62 -11.66 -16.71
N LEU A 266 -3.11 -10.61 -17.39
CA LEU A 266 -3.74 -9.29 -17.40
C LEU A 266 -5.10 -9.33 -18.07
N GLU A 267 -5.21 -10.00 -19.22
CA GLU A 267 -6.47 -10.16 -19.95
C GLU A 267 -7.53 -10.86 -19.08
N LEU A 268 -7.16 -11.97 -18.43
CA LEU A 268 -8.05 -12.72 -17.55
C LEU A 268 -8.51 -11.87 -16.35
N VAL A 269 -7.59 -11.16 -15.71
CA VAL A 269 -7.90 -10.28 -14.55
C VAL A 269 -8.81 -9.14 -14.97
N LEU A 270 -8.45 -8.40 -16.01
CA LEU A 270 -9.22 -7.21 -16.45
C LEU A 270 -10.60 -7.60 -16.95
N GLY A 271 -10.71 -8.67 -17.75
CA GLY A 271 -12.00 -9.18 -18.21
C GLY A 271 -12.91 -9.58 -17.05
N THR A 272 -12.40 -10.37 -16.10
CA THR A 272 -13.22 -10.83 -14.97
C THR A 272 -13.65 -9.69 -14.04
N LEU A 273 -12.74 -8.76 -13.72
CA LEU A 273 -13.06 -7.67 -12.79
C LEU A 273 -13.93 -6.58 -13.42
N ALA A 274 -13.94 -6.45 -14.75
CA ALA A 274 -14.84 -5.56 -15.45
C ALA A 274 -16.31 -6.05 -15.43
N ASP A 275 -16.52 -7.36 -15.37
CA ASP A 275 -17.84 -8.00 -15.36
C ASP A 275 -18.39 -8.22 -13.94
N ALA A 276 -17.62 -7.93 -12.90
CA ALA A 276 -17.96 -8.22 -11.50
C ALA A 276 -18.52 -7.03 -10.74
#